data_1ff5f80bd84c12af1493e28b06f1620b
#
_entry.id   1ff5f80bd84c12af1493e28b06f1620b
#
_cell.length_a   1.000
_cell.length_b   1.000
_cell.length_c   1.000
_cell.angle_alpha   90.00
_cell.angle_beta   90.00
_cell.angle_gamma   90.00
#
_symmetry.space_group_name_H-M   'P 1'
#
loop_
_entity.id
_entity.type
_entity.pdbx_description
1 polymer ?
#
loop_
_entity_poly.entity_id
_entity_poly.type
_entity_poly.pdbx_seq_one_letter_code
_entity_poly.pdbx_strand_id
1 'polypeptide(L)'
;MRRVVITGMGIYSCIGKNQDEVKDSLFQGRSGIGIDPARKEMGYFSALTGLVERPDLKKLLDRKKRHSLAEQGEYAYMATLEAFRQAQIDEEFLLDHEVGILYGNDSSAAPVIEAIDVIRAKKNTAMVGSGSIFQSMNSTITMNLSVIFHLKGINFTISGACASGSHAIGMAYLLIKSGLQDCILCGGAQEVNPYSVGSFDGLGAFSTREDEPEKASRPFDKGRDGLVPSGGGASLVLESYESAVRRGATILAEVIGYGFSSNGDHISVPNVDGPRRSLQMAINDAGIPLEEIQYINAHATSTPVGDLNEAKAIAEVFGNHRPYVTSTKSQTGHEMWMAGASEVIYSFLMMNNGFIAPNLNFEEPDEASALLNIPSRRIETEFDTFLSNSFGFGGTNSSLIIRKFKENN
;
A
#
# COMPACT_ATOMS: atom_id res chain seq x y z
N MET A 1 24.86 8.29 8.65
CA MET A 1 23.67 7.43 8.67
C MET A 1 23.81 6.43 7.52
N ARG A 2 23.31 5.19 7.68
CA ARG A 2 23.43 4.15 6.63
C ARG A 2 22.47 4.46 5.47
N ARG A 3 22.87 4.10 4.27
CA ARG A 3 21.98 4.08 3.09
C ARG A 3 21.04 2.89 3.21
N VAL A 4 19.78 3.09 2.78
CA VAL A 4 18.74 2.06 2.85
C VAL A 4 18.26 1.74 1.44
N VAL A 5 18.42 0.48 1.06
CA VAL A 5 18.13 0.01 -0.30
C VAL A 5 17.01 -1.01 -0.31
N ILE A 6 16.34 -1.11 -1.44
CA ILE A 6 15.30 -2.11 -1.69
C ILE A 6 15.94 -3.21 -2.56
N THR A 7 15.88 -4.44 -2.09
CA THR A 7 16.45 -5.61 -2.80
C THR A 7 15.40 -6.58 -3.31
N GLY A 8 14.16 -6.47 -2.82
CA GLY A 8 13.05 -7.30 -3.30
C GLY A 8 11.72 -6.63 -3.10
N MET A 9 10.80 -6.93 -4.00
CA MET A 9 9.40 -6.52 -3.97
C MET A 9 8.50 -7.67 -4.38
N GLY A 10 7.26 -7.65 -3.91
CA GLY A 10 6.25 -8.61 -4.33
C GLY A 10 4.85 -8.05 -4.09
N ILE A 11 3.93 -8.45 -4.94
CA ILE A 11 2.58 -7.87 -4.97
C ILE A 11 1.53 -8.89 -5.35
N TYR A 12 0.36 -8.75 -4.73
CA TYR A 12 -0.85 -9.50 -5.04
C TYR A 12 -2.04 -8.56 -4.91
N SER A 13 -2.62 -8.15 -6.03
CA SER A 13 -3.67 -7.11 -6.07
C SER A 13 -4.75 -7.42 -7.12
N CYS A 14 -5.76 -6.56 -7.21
CA CYS A 14 -6.83 -6.70 -8.19
C CYS A 14 -6.38 -6.48 -9.65
N ILE A 15 -5.21 -5.88 -9.87
CA ILE A 15 -4.66 -5.68 -11.23
C ILE A 15 -3.53 -6.65 -11.59
N GLY A 16 -3.22 -7.62 -10.72
CA GLY A 16 -2.24 -8.67 -10.98
C GLY A 16 -1.80 -9.39 -9.72
N LYS A 17 -1.38 -10.65 -9.90
CA LYS A 17 -0.95 -11.57 -8.84
C LYS A 17 0.57 -11.60 -8.64
N ASN A 18 1.30 -10.83 -9.41
CA ASN A 18 2.76 -10.67 -9.40
C ASN A 18 3.16 -9.38 -10.11
N GLN A 19 4.43 -9.01 -10.01
CA GLN A 19 4.96 -7.77 -10.60
C GLN A 19 4.76 -7.68 -12.12
N ASP A 20 4.88 -8.77 -12.86
CA ASP A 20 4.73 -8.75 -14.32
C ASP A 20 3.29 -8.47 -14.75
N GLU A 21 2.30 -9.16 -14.14
CA GLU A 21 0.89 -8.91 -14.41
C GLU A 21 0.47 -7.49 -14.03
N VAL A 22 0.96 -7.00 -12.89
CA VAL A 22 0.72 -5.64 -12.41
C VAL A 22 1.32 -4.60 -13.35
N LYS A 23 2.59 -4.78 -13.76
CA LYS A 23 3.26 -3.91 -14.74
C LYS A 23 2.45 -3.81 -16.03
N ASP A 24 2.01 -4.95 -16.57
CA ASP A 24 1.23 -5.00 -17.81
C ASP A 24 -0.14 -4.32 -17.65
N SER A 25 -0.76 -4.44 -16.49
CA SER A 25 -2.03 -3.76 -16.18
C SER A 25 -1.85 -2.24 -16.06
N LEU A 26 -0.80 -1.79 -15.36
CA LEU A 26 -0.45 -0.36 -15.27
C LEU A 26 -0.15 0.23 -16.66
N PHE A 27 0.64 -0.48 -17.47
CA PHE A 27 1.01 -0.06 -18.81
C PHE A 27 -0.19 0.07 -19.75
N GLN A 28 -1.15 -0.84 -19.65
CA GLN A 28 -2.35 -0.85 -20.49
C GLN A 28 -3.47 0.03 -19.93
N GLY A 29 -3.36 0.54 -18.70
CA GLY A 29 -4.43 1.28 -18.03
C GLY A 29 -5.64 0.41 -17.74
N ARG A 30 -5.44 -0.85 -17.31
CA ARG A 30 -6.56 -1.75 -16.95
C ARG A 30 -7.06 -1.46 -15.55
N SER A 31 -8.38 -1.39 -15.40
CA SER A 31 -9.04 -1.31 -14.10
C SER A 31 -9.26 -2.70 -13.51
N GLY A 32 -9.00 -2.86 -12.21
CA GLY A 32 -9.34 -4.07 -11.43
C GLY A 32 -10.66 -3.93 -10.67
N ILE A 33 -11.42 -2.86 -10.92
CA ILE A 33 -12.66 -2.55 -10.20
C ILE A 33 -13.84 -3.27 -10.82
N GLY A 34 -14.69 -3.83 -9.98
CA GLY A 34 -15.94 -4.48 -10.38
C GLY A 34 -16.97 -4.46 -9.26
N ILE A 35 -17.95 -5.33 -9.36
CA ILE A 35 -19.06 -5.47 -8.40
C ILE A 35 -18.89 -6.74 -7.58
N ASP A 36 -19.00 -6.64 -6.26
CA ASP A 36 -19.08 -7.79 -5.36
C ASP A 36 -20.54 -8.13 -5.07
N PRO A 37 -21.06 -9.26 -5.60
CA PRO A 37 -22.45 -9.68 -5.37
C PRO A 37 -22.79 -9.86 -3.89
N ALA A 38 -21.85 -10.31 -3.06
CA ALA A 38 -22.09 -10.53 -1.64
C ALA A 38 -22.41 -9.22 -0.90
N ARG A 39 -21.80 -8.11 -1.28
CA ARG A 39 -22.15 -6.79 -0.73
C ARG A 39 -23.57 -6.37 -1.10
N LYS A 40 -24.03 -6.66 -2.32
CA LYS A 40 -25.42 -6.41 -2.73
C LYS A 40 -26.41 -7.19 -1.86
N GLU A 41 -26.14 -8.47 -1.65
CA GLU A 41 -26.99 -9.33 -0.82
C GLU A 41 -27.02 -8.88 0.65
N MET A 42 -25.94 -8.29 1.13
CA MET A 42 -25.85 -7.74 2.50
C MET A 42 -26.46 -6.35 2.64
N GLY A 43 -26.93 -5.73 1.57
CA GLY A 43 -27.61 -4.43 1.61
C GLY A 43 -26.68 -3.21 1.67
N TYR A 44 -25.48 -3.32 1.12
CA TYR A 44 -24.55 -2.20 0.96
C TYR A 44 -25.12 -1.13 0.01
N PHE A 45 -24.85 0.14 0.28
CA PHE A 45 -25.13 1.24 -0.63
C PHE A 45 -24.32 1.13 -1.91
N SER A 46 -23.06 0.64 -1.77
CA SER A 46 -22.17 0.40 -2.91
C SER A 46 -21.53 -0.97 -2.83
N ALA A 47 -21.66 -1.74 -3.90
CA ALA A 47 -21.01 -3.03 -4.07
C ALA A 47 -19.72 -2.96 -4.89
N LEU A 48 -19.25 -1.76 -5.22
CA LEU A 48 -17.99 -1.54 -5.93
C LEU A 48 -16.80 -2.02 -5.11
N THR A 49 -15.87 -2.74 -5.74
CA THR A 49 -14.62 -3.19 -5.10
C THR A 49 -13.54 -3.49 -6.13
N GLY A 50 -12.27 -3.39 -5.73
CA GLY A 50 -11.20 -4.05 -6.47
C GLY A 50 -11.35 -5.58 -6.30
N LEU A 51 -11.46 -6.31 -7.39
CA LEU A 51 -11.71 -7.75 -7.38
C LEU A 51 -10.40 -8.52 -7.21
N VAL A 52 -10.13 -9.01 -6.00
CA VAL A 52 -8.93 -9.81 -5.68
C VAL A 52 -9.32 -11.27 -5.51
N GLU A 53 -8.75 -12.14 -6.34
CA GLU A 53 -8.96 -13.58 -6.21
C GLU A 53 -8.14 -14.14 -5.04
N ARG A 54 -8.77 -14.90 -4.15
CA ARG A 54 -8.08 -15.51 -3.01
C ARG A 54 -7.12 -16.61 -3.46
N PRO A 55 -5.84 -16.64 -3.03
CA PRO A 55 -4.87 -17.63 -3.47
C PRO A 55 -5.14 -19.02 -2.89
N ASP A 56 -4.88 -20.09 -3.67
CA ASP A 56 -4.87 -21.46 -3.14
C ASP A 56 -3.51 -21.83 -2.55
N LEU A 57 -3.41 -21.75 -1.24
CA LEU A 57 -2.17 -22.06 -0.50
C LEU A 57 -1.97 -23.53 -0.15
N LYS A 58 -2.86 -24.45 -0.57
CA LYS A 58 -2.79 -25.87 -0.19
C LYS A 58 -1.51 -26.58 -0.62
N LYS A 59 -0.92 -26.13 -1.74
CA LYS A 59 0.33 -26.67 -2.27
C LYS A 59 1.58 -25.97 -1.71
N LEU A 60 1.41 -24.82 -1.06
CA LEU A 60 2.50 -23.98 -0.60
C LEU A 60 2.72 -24.07 0.92
N LEU A 61 1.66 -24.26 1.67
CA LEU A 61 1.69 -24.31 3.14
C LEU A 61 0.94 -25.53 3.66
N ASP A 62 1.49 -26.14 4.72
CA ASP A 62 0.80 -27.17 5.46
C ASP A 62 -0.49 -26.65 6.14
N ARG A 63 -1.36 -27.59 6.54
CA ARG A 63 -2.67 -27.26 7.13
C ARG A 63 -2.55 -26.39 8.40
N LYS A 64 -1.52 -26.64 9.23
CA LYS A 64 -1.34 -25.94 10.51
C LYS A 64 -1.01 -24.47 10.28
N LYS A 65 -0.08 -24.18 9.36
CA LYS A 65 0.29 -22.81 8.98
C LYS A 65 -0.88 -22.07 8.34
N ARG A 66 -1.63 -22.72 7.42
CA ARG A 66 -2.82 -22.11 6.81
C ARG A 66 -3.94 -21.80 7.79
N HIS A 67 -4.12 -22.62 8.82
CA HIS A 67 -5.21 -22.47 9.78
C HIS A 67 -5.11 -21.21 10.64
N SER A 68 -3.93 -20.63 10.81
CA SER A 68 -3.71 -19.39 11.55
C SER A 68 -3.70 -18.13 10.67
N LEU A 69 -3.66 -18.27 9.33
CA LEU A 69 -3.67 -17.13 8.41
C LEU A 69 -5.09 -16.59 8.24
N ALA A 70 -5.26 -15.28 8.40
CA ALA A 70 -6.42 -14.55 7.92
C ALA A 70 -6.26 -14.23 6.42
N GLU A 71 -7.33 -13.79 5.76
CA GLU A 71 -7.36 -13.50 4.32
C GLU A 71 -6.21 -12.57 3.89
N GLN A 72 -6.02 -11.44 4.56
CA GLN A 72 -4.92 -10.50 4.26
C GLN A 72 -3.54 -11.13 4.48
N GLY A 73 -3.42 -12.08 5.39
CA GLY A 73 -2.20 -12.86 5.62
C GLY A 73 -1.87 -13.79 4.45
N GLU A 74 -2.88 -14.31 3.75
CA GLU A 74 -2.69 -15.12 2.55
C GLU A 74 -2.13 -14.29 1.39
N TYR A 75 -2.66 -13.07 1.18
CA TYR A 75 -2.13 -12.13 0.19
C TYR A 75 -0.70 -11.67 0.53
N ALA A 76 -0.46 -11.33 1.80
CA ALA A 76 0.86 -10.94 2.27
C ALA A 76 1.90 -12.07 2.12
N TYR A 77 1.50 -13.33 2.32
CA TYR A 77 2.35 -14.50 2.10
C TYR A 77 2.76 -14.61 0.63
N MET A 78 1.82 -14.47 -0.32
CA MET A 78 2.12 -14.51 -1.75
C MET A 78 3.08 -13.40 -2.17
N ALA A 79 2.81 -12.17 -1.72
CA ALA A 79 3.69 -11.04 -1.97
C ALA A 79 5.09 -11.23 -1.35
N THR A 80 5.17 -11.82 -0.14
CA THR A 80 6.47 -12.09 0.52
C THR A 80 7.29 -13.14 -0.23
N LEU A 81 6.65 -14.20 -0.75
CA LEU A 81 7.35 -15.19 -1.56
C LEU A 81 8.00 -14.58 -2.81
N GLU A 82 7.30 -13.67 -3.48
CA GLU A 82 7.84 -12.98 -4.65
C GLU A 82 8.98 -12.03 -4.23
N ALA A 83 8.80 -11.25 -3.16
CA ALA A 83 9.81 -10.34 -2.65
C ALA A 83 11.12 -11.05 -2.25
N PHE A 84 11.02 -12.17 -1.52
CA PHE A 84 12.19 -12.95 -1.12
C PHE A 84 12.89 -13.61 -2.31
N ARG A 85 12.12 -14.11 -3.30
CA ARG A 85 12.71 -14.65 -4.53
C ARG A 85 13.52 -13.58 -5.27
N GLN A 86 12.96 -12.39 -5.43
CA GLN A 86 13.65 -11.29 -6.11
C GLN A 86 14.88 -10.82 -5.31
N ALA A 87 14.77 -10.75 -3.98
CA ALA A 87 15.88 -10.42 -3.09
C ALA A 87 16.93 -11.53 -2.99
N GLN A 88 16.70 -12.73 -3.55
CA GLN A 88 17.56 -13.90 -3.36
C GLN A 88 17.77 -14.26 -1.87
N ILE A 89 16.68 -14.17 -1.11
CA ILE A 89 16.62 -14.58 0.30
C ILE A 89 15.95 -15.95 0.35
N ASP A 90 16.72 -16.95 0.71
CA ASP A 90 16.28 -18.32 0.88
C ASP A 90 16.21 -18.75 2.36
N GLU A 91 15.88 -20.00 2.62
CA GLU A 91 15.75 -20.54 3.97
C GLU A 91 17.11 -20.52 4.71
N GLU A 92 18.23 -20.76 4.03
CA GLU A 92 19.57 -20.74 4.62
C GLU A 92 19.89 -19.33 5.09
N PHE A 93 19.66 -18.31 4.26
CA PHE A 93 19.82 -16.91 4.65
C PHE A 93 18.98 -16.55 5.89
N LEU A 94 17.70 -16.96 5.90
CA LEU A 94 16.76 -16.66 7.00
C LEU A 94 17.12 -17.37 8.32
N LEU A 95 17.80 -18.51 8.26
CA LEU A 95 18.29 -19.21 9.44
C LEU A 95 19.53 -18.53 10.05
N ASP A 96 20.40 -17.99 9.21
CA ASP A 96 21.70 -17.42 9.59
C ASP A 96 21.66 -15.92 9.88
N HIS A 97 20.62 -15.21 9.40
CA HIS A 97 20.50 -13.77 9.55
C HIS A 97 19.28 -13.34 10.34
N GLU A 98 19.41 -12.21 11.02
CA GLU A 98 18.32 -11.59 11.78
C GLU A 98 17.53 -10.67 10.85
N VAL A 99 16.43 -11.18 10.27
CA VAL A 99 15.52 -10.40 9.44
C VAL A 99 14.33 -9.96 10.28
N GLY A 100 14.04 -8.64 10.28
CA GLY A 100 12.88 -8.06 10.94
C GLY A 100 11.62 -8.11 10.07
N ILE A 101 10.47 -7.82 10.68
CA ILE A 101 9.20 -7.62 9.98
C ILE A 101 8.45 -6.42 10.56
N LEU A 102 8.08 -5.48 9.66
CA LEU A 102 7.16 -4.37 9.94
C LEU A 102 6.07 -4.36 8.87
N TYR A 103 4.81 -4.50 9.28
CA TYR A 103 3.75 -4.66 8.29
C TYR A 103 2.53 -3.83 8.65
N GLY A 104 2.00 -3.10 7.66
CA GLY A 104 0.79 -2.30 7.81
C GLY A 104 -0.45 -3.17 7.79
N ASN A 105 -1.21 -3.14 8.87
CA ASN A 105 -2.53 -3.76 8.99
C ASN A 105 -3.32 -3.10 10.11
N ASP A 106 -4.52 -2.63 9.85
CA ASP A 106 -5.30 -1.87 10.82
C ASP A 106 -6.64 -2.55 11.18
N SER A 107 -6.99 -3.65 10.53
CA SER A 107 -8.15 -4.46 10.89
C SER A 107 -7.99 -5.92 10.49
N SER A 108 -8.74 -6.77 11.18
CA SER A 108 -8.98 -8.17 10.83
C SER A 108 -10.41 -8.50 11.23
N ALA A 109 -11.39 -8.02 10.44
CA ALA A 109 -12.79 -7.99 10.82
C ALA A 109 -13.49 -9.34 10.65
N ALA A 110 -13.30 -10.02 9.51
CA ALA A 110 -14.01 -11.26 9.21
C ALA A 110 -13.86 -12.33 10.31
N PRO A 111 -12.65 -12.68 10.76
CA PRO A 111 -12.48 -13.72 11.79
C PRO A 111 -13.12 -13.35 13.14
N VAL A 112 -13.16 -12.06 13.47
CA VAL A 112 -13.82 -11.59 14.72
C VAL A 112 -15.32 -11.80 14.63
N ILE A 113 -15.93 -11.38 13.51
CA ILE A 113 -17.38 -11.48 13.32
C ILE A 113 -17.80 -12.95 13.27
N GLU A 114 -17.11 -13.77 12.49
CA GLU A 114 -17.36 -15.22 12.39
C GLU A 114 -17.28 -15.93 13.76
N ALA A 115 -16.23 -15.61 14.54
CA ALA A 115 -16.09 -16.17 15.88
C ALA A 115 -17.25 -15.77 16.81
N ILE A 116 -17.67 -14.51 16.79
CA ILE A 116 -18.79 -14.01 17.60
C ILE A 116 -20.12 -14.63 17.15
N ASP A 117 -20.34 -14.81 15.86
CA ASP A 117 -21.57 -15.44 15.34
C ASP A 117 -21.65 -16.91 15.73
N VAL A 118 -20.53 -17.64 15.71
CA VAL A 118 -20.46 -19.01 16.24
C VAL A 118 -20.82 -19.04 17.72
N ILE A 119 -20.26 -18.14 18.54
CA ILE A 119 -20.55 -18.06 19.98
C ILE A 119 -22.02 -17.73 20.22
N ARG A 120 -22.58 -16.77 19.48
CA ARG A 120 -24.00 -16.39 19.59
C ARG A 120 -24.93 -17.53 19.22
N ALA A 121 -24.64 -18.25 18.14
CA ALA A 121 -25.45 -19.36 17.65
C ALA A 121 -25.35 -20.61 18.53
N LYS A 122 -24.13 -20.98 18.93
CA LYS A 122 -23.84 -22.24 19.65
C LYS A 122 -23.80 -22.11 21.16
N LYS A 123 -23.72 -20.88 21.69
CA LYS A 123 -23.58 -20.60 23.14
C LYS A 123 -22.39 -21.35 23.76
N ASN A 124 -21.34 -21.59 22.98
CA ASN A 124 -20.17 -22.39 23.37
C ASN A 124 -18.90 -21.92 22.64
N THR A 125 -17.92 -21.42 23.37
CA THR A 125 -16.64 -20.95 22.84
C THR A 125 -15.74 -22.08 22.32
N ALA A 126 -15.93 -23.33 22.78
CA ALA A 126 -15.19 -24.48 22.27
C ALA A 126 -15.49 -24.78 20.79
N MET A 127 -16.56 -24.22 20.25
CA MET A 127 -16.91 -24.35 18.82
C MET A 127 -16.17 -23.35 17.93
N VAL A 128 -15.52 -22.35 18.53
CA VAL A 128 -14.62 -21.43 17.81
C VAL A 128 -13.31 -22.16 17.52
N GLY A 129 -12.87 -22.19 16.28
CA GLY A 129 -11.64 -22.86 15.89
C GLY A 129 -10.40 -22.31 16.61
N SER A 130 -9.42 -23.16 16.89
CA SER A 130 -8.17 -22.76 17.59
C SER A 130 -7.31 -21.74 16.82
N GLY A 131 -7.51 -21.59 15.52
CA GLY A 131 -6.85 -20.59 14.68
C GLY A 131 -7.45 -19.20 14.80
N SER A 132 -8.71 -19.08 15.21
CA SER A 132 -9.48 -17.84 15.17
C SER A 132 -8.82 -16.69 15.94
N ILE A 133 -8.22 -16.94 17.09
CA ILE A 133 -7.50 -15.90 17.87
C ILE A 133 -6.32 -15.31 17.07
N PHE A 134 -5.56 -16.15 16.37
CA PHE A 134 -4.41 -15.70 15.57
C PHE A 134 -4.83 -14.95 14.31
N GLN A 135 -6.02 -15.24 13.78
CA GLN A 135 -6.60 -14.55 12.62
C GLN A 135 -7.20 -13.19 13.00
N SER A 136 -7.76 -13.06 14.22
CA SER A 136 -8.53 -11.88 14.65
C SER A 136 -7.68 -10.71 15.18
N MET A 137 -6.38 -10.90 15.39
CA MET A 137 -5.49 -9.84 15.87
C MET A 137 -4.99 -8.98 14.72
N ASN A 138 -4.82 -7.68 14.93
CA ASN A 138 -4.19 -6.80 13.92
C ASN A 138 -2.77 -7.26 13.54
N SER A 139 -2.07 -7.93 14.45
CA SER A 139 -0.76 -8.53 14.22
C SER A 139 -0.78 -9.87 13.47
N THR A 140 -1.94 -10.31 12.96
CA THR A 140 -2.08 -11.60 12.28
C THR A 140 -1.04 -11.81 11.18
N ILE A 141 -0.70 -10.77 10.41
CA ILE A 141 0.28 -10.85 9.32
C ILE A 141 1.68 -11.06 9.90
N THR A 142 2.13 -10.19 10.79
CA THR A 142 3.51 -10.22 11.32
C THR A 142 3.75 -11.48 12.15
N MET A 143 2.79 -11.93 12.95
CA MET A 143 2.88 -13.18 13.71
C MET A 143 3.04 -14.41 12.79
N ASN A 144 2.19 -14.51 11.77
CA ASN A 144 2.20 -15.67 10.89
C ASN A 144 3.43 -15.69 9.98
N LEU A 145 3.76 -14.57 9.33
CA LEU A 145 4.92 -14.50 8.43
C LEU A 145 6.23 -14.71 9.18
N SER A 146 6.38 -14.17 10.41
CA SER A 146 7.59 -14.40 11.20
C SER A 146 7.80 -15.87 11.54
N VAL A 147 6.73 -16.60 11.85
CA VAL A 147 6.80 -18.05 12.12
C VAL A 147 7.03 -18.86 10.84
N ILE A 148 6.36 -18.49 9.74
CA ILE A 148 6.48 -19.21 8.47
C ILE A 148 7.87 -19.10 7.89
N PHE A 149 8.48 -17.90 7.96
CA PHE A 149 9.78 -17.57 7.35
C PHE A 149 10.94 -17.49 8.37
N HIS A 150 10.71 -17.85 9.63
CA HIS A 150 11.72 -17.79 10.68
C HIS A 150 12.38 -16.42 10.90
N LEU A 151 11.58 -15.34 10.78
CA LEU A 151 12.05 -13.96 10.98
C LEU A 151 12.29 -13.70 12.48
N LYS A 152 13.52 -13.36 12.85
CA LYS A 152 13.97 -13.28 14.25
C LYS A 152 14.26 -11.86 14.72
N GLY A 153 14.28 -10.87 13.82
CA GLY A 153 14.49 -9.48 14.16
C GLY A 153 13.25 -8.81 14.74
N ILE A 154 13.17 -7.49 14.63
CA ILE A 154 12.01 -6.70 15.08
C ILE A 154 10.71 -7.25 14.48
N ASN A 155 9.62 -7.26 15.26
CA ASN A 155 8.32 -7.77 14.81
C ASN A 155 7.21 -6.85 15.32
N PHE A 156 6.77 -5.90 14.48
CA PHE A 156 5.69 -4.97 14.81
C PHE A 156 4.69 -4.83 13.67
N THR A 157 3.44 -4.72 14.03
CA THR A 157 2.36 -4.28 13.13
C THR A 157 2.17 -2.78 13.28
N ILE A 158 2.08 -2.08 12.16
CA ILE A 158 1.83 -0.64 12.12
C ILE A 158 0.36 -0.41 11.78
N SER A 159 -0.34 0.25 12.70
CA SER A 159 -1.71 0.72 12.52
C SER A 159 -1.70 2.24 12.37
N GLY A 160 -2.05 2.74 11.22
CA GLY A 160 -2.06 4.15 10.84
C GLY A 160 -3.07 4.39 9.72
N ALA A 161 -4.23 3.74 9.82
CA ALA A 161 -5.28 3.78 8.80
C ALA A 161 -4.70 3.57 7.38
N CYS A 162 -5.13 4.35 6.40
CA CYS A 162 -4.68 4.22 5.01
C CYS A 162 -3.16 4.45 4.81
N ALA A 163 -2.46 5.00 5.78
CA ALA A 163 -1.01 5.22 5.75
C ALA A 163 -0.19 4.06 6.35
N SER A 164 -0.83 3.00 6.86
CA SER A 164 -0.16 1.90 7.58
C SER A 164 1.00 1.28 6.80
N GLY A 165 0.78 0.91 5.52
CA GLY A 165 1.82 0.32 4.67
C GLY A 165 2.98 1.27 4.38
N SER A 166 2.69 2.54 4.15
CA SER A 166 3.72 3.58 3.96
C SER A 166 4.53 3.81 5.24
N HIS A 167 3.86 3.90 6.39
CA HIS A 167 4.55 4.00 7.69
C HIS A 167 5.38 2.76 8.01
N ALA A 168 4.96 1.56 7.61
CA ALA A 168 5.75 0.34 7.79
C ALA A 168 7.08 0.42 7.01
N ILE A 169 7.06 0.91 5.77
CA ILE A 169 8.28 1.17 4.98
C ILE A 169 9.12 2.28 5.63
N GLY A 170 8.50 3.40 6.03
CA GLY A 170 9.19 4.53 6.65
C GLY A 170 9.85 4.17 7.98
N MET A 171 9.19 3.37 8.81
CA MET A 171 9.77 2.88 10.07
C MET A 171 10.90 1.87 9.83
N ALA A 172 10.77 0.97 8.84
CA ALA A 172 11.84 0.08 8.43
C ALA A 172 13.07 0.88 7.96
N TYR A 173 12.84 1.92 7.13
CA TYR A 173 13.89 2.84 6.71
C TYR A 173 14.60 3.49 7.90
N LEU A 174 13.89 4.02 8.89
CA LEU A 174 14.50 4.66 10.06
C LEU A 174 15.31 3.67 10.90
N LEU A 175 14.82 2.46 11.10
CA LEU A 175 15.53 1.43 11.88
C LEU A 175 16.82 0.98 11.18
N ILE A 176 16.80 0.79 9.88
CA ILE A 176 18.00 0.43 9.11
C ILE A 176 18.97 1.61 9.05
N LYS A 177 18.49 2.82 8.76
CA LYS A 177 19.27 4.06 8.71
C LYS A 177 20.01 4.35 10.02
N SER A 178 19.39 4.01 11.17
CA SER A 178 19.98 4.14 12.50
C SER A 178 20.90 2.96 12.91
N GLY A 179 20.94 1.89 12.12
CA GLY A 179 21.78 0.71 12.38
C GLY A 179 21.22 -0.27 13.40
N LEU A 180 19.91 -0.20 13.71
CA LEU A 180 19.26 -1.13 14.64
C LEU A 180 18.88 -2.46 13.99
N GLN A 181 18.72 -2.48 12.67
CA GLN A 181 18.48 -3.69 11.87
C GLN A 181 19.25 -3.56 10.55
N ASP A 182 19.65 -4.69 9.97
CA ASP A 182 20.31 -4.72 8.66
C ASP A 182 19.36 -5.10 7.51
N CYS A 183 18.31 -5.90 7.82
CA CYS A 183 17.35 -6.37 6.85
C CYS A 183 15.95 -6.42 7.48
N ILE A 184 14.95 -5.88 6.80
CA ILE A 184 13.55 -5.87 7.24
C ILE A 184 12.63 -6.19 6.06
N LEU A 185 11.76 -7.19 6.25
CA LEU A 185 10.56 -7.37 5.44
C LEU A 185 9.52 -6.34 5.88
N CYS A 186 9.08 -5.47 5.00
CA CYS A 186 8.02 -4.51 5.30
C CYS A 186 6.96 -4.48 4.20
N GLY A 187 5.79 -3.92 4.49
CA GLY A 187 4.71 -3.88 3.53
C GLY A 187 3.37 -3.53 4.13
N GLY A 188 2.30 -3.94 3.47
CA GLY A 188 0.93 -3.79 3.95
C GLY A 188 0.01 -4.78 3.28
N ALA A 189 -1.10 -5.12 3.94
CA ALA A 189 -2.13 -5.96 3.36
C ALA A 189 -3.53 -5.61 3.88
N GLN A 190 -4.54 -5.93 3.08
CA GLN A 190 -5.94 -5.66 3.34
C GLN A 190 -6.81 -6.84 2.91
N GLU A 191 -7.71 -7.27 3.78
CA GLU A 191 -8.79 -8.20 3.45
C GLU A 191 -9.85 -7.52 2.57
N VAL A 192 -10.42 -8.25 1.61
CA VAL A 192 -11.37 -7.69 0.63
C VAL A 192 -12.83 -8.08 0.93
N ASN A 193 -13.05 -8.94 1.92
CA ASN A 193 -14.36 -9.44 2.27
C ASN A 193 -15.34 -8.32 2.71
N PRO A 194 -16.67 -8.57 2.62
CA PRO A 194 -17.65 -7.55 2.97
C PRO A 194 -17.57 -7.06 4.43
N TYR A 195 -17.13 -7.88 5.38
CA TYR A 195 -17.12 -7.51 6.80
C TYR A 195 -16.16 -6.39 7.14
N SER A 196 -15.06 -6.24 6.38
CA SER A 196 -13.99 -5.27 6.68
C SER A 196 -14.37 -3.82 6.32
N VAL A 197 -15.30 -3.61 5.41
CA VAL A 197 -15.56 -2.29 4.81
C VAL A 197 -16.97 -1.75 5.02
N GLY A 198 -17.85 -2.50 5.74
CA GLY A 198 -19.24 -2.11 5.95
C GLY A 198 -19.41 -0.77 6.69
N SER A 199 -18.50 -0.46 7.63
CA SER A 199 -18.52 0.82 8.33
C SER A 199 -18.19 2.01 7.43
N PHE A 200 -17.36 1.82 6.42
CA PHE A 200 -17.06 2.86 5.41
C PHE A 200 -18.25 3.10 4.48
N ASP A 201 -18.96 2.03 4.10
CA ASP A 201 -20.20 2.16 3.33
C ASP A 201 -21.28 2.90 4.13
N GLY A 202 -21.45 2.56 5.41
CA GLY A 202 -22.34 3.25 6.33
C GLY A 202 -21.97 4.73 6.60
N LEU A 203 -20.69 5.10 6.45
CA LEU A 203 -20.23 6.49 6.48
C LEU A 203 -20.57 7.26 5.19
N GLY A 204 -20.98 6.57 4.12
CA GLY A 204 -21.21 7.18 2.80
C GLY A 204 -19.90 7.58 2.10
N ALA A 205 -18.79 6.88 2.39
CA ALA A 205 -17.50 7.22 1.82
C ALA A 205 -17.26 6.62 0.42
N PHE A 206 -18.10 5.68 -0.01
CA PHE A 206 -17.92 4.96 -1.29
C PHE A 206 -18.60 5.67 -2.45
N SER A 207 -17.99 5.55 -3.63
CA SER A 207 -18.66 5.86 -4.89
C SER A 207 -19.85 4.93 -5.11
N THR A 208 -20.90 5.47 -5.71
CA THR A 208 -22.13 4.73 -6.04
C THR A 208 -22.30 4.48 -7.53
N ARG A 209 -21.27 4.69 -8.34
CA ARG A 209 -21.30 4.54 -9.83
C ARG A 209 -21.23 3.08 -10.28
N GLU A 210 -22.19 2.26 -9.85
CA GLU A 210 -22.21 0.84 -10.15
C GLU A 210 -22.56 0.48 -11.60
N ASP A 211 -23.18 1.39 -12.33
CA ASP A 211 -23.52 1.18 -13.75
C ASP A 211 -22.28 1.12 -14.65
N GLU A 212 -21.18 1.78 -14.25
CA GLU A 212 -19.89 1.77 -14.93
C GLU A 212 -18.77 1.60 -13.91
N PRO A 213 -18.58 0.37 -13.34
CA PRO A 213 -17.66 0.13 -12.24
C PRO A 213 -16.22 0.62 -12.50
N GLU A 214 -15.72 0.42 -13.71
CA GLU A 214 -14.36 0.82 -14.10
C GLU A 214 -14.18 2.35 -14.13
N LYS A 215 -15.28 3.12 -14.14
CA LYS A 215 -15.27 4.59 -14.12
C LYS A 215 -15.55 5.18 -12.73
N ALA A 216 -15.77 4.36 -11.74
CA ALA A 216 -16.14 4.80 -10.39
C ALA A 216 -14.99 5.51 -9.68
N SER A 217 -13.78 4.92 -9.68
CA SER A 217 -12.58 5.57 -9.13
C SER A 217 -12.02 6.56 -10.14
N ARG A 218 -12.08 7.85 -9.78
CA ARG A 218 -11.68 8.97 -10.63
C ARG A 218 -10.93 10.06 -9.87
N PRO A 219 -9.74 9.73 -9.34
CA PRO A 219 -8.96 10.67 -8.54
C PRO A 219 -8.75 12.01 -9.24
N PHE A 220 -8.90 13.10 -8.48
CA PHE A 220 -8.76 14.50 -8.93
C PHE A 220 -9.79 14.99 -9.94
N ASP A 221 -10.63 14.13 -10.50
CA ASP A 221 -11.70 14.54 -11.42
C ASP A 221 -12.78 15.33 -10.67
N LYS A 222 -13.31 16.35 -11.31
CA LYS A 222 -14.37 17.20 -10.75
C LYS A 222 -15.66 16.42 -10.41
N GLY A 223 -15.93 15.35 -11.17
CA GLY A 223 -17.11 14.51 -10.97
C GLY A 223 -16.89 13.35 -10.00
N ARG A 224 -15.78 13.31 -9.21
CA ARG A 224 -15.56 12.27 -8.21
C ARG A 224 -16.58 12.31 -7.08
N ASP A 225 -17.02 11.16 -6.61
CA ASP A 225 -18.13 11.04 -5.65
C ASP A 225 -17.82 10.13 -4.45
N GLY A 226 -16.62 9.54 -4.38
CA GLY A 226 -16.21 8.67 -3.29
C GLY A 226 -15.15 7.67 -3.72
N LEU A 227 -14.62 6.96 -2.74
CA LEU A 227 -13.62 5.91 -2.99
C LEU A 227 -14.25 4.59 -3.40
N VAL A 228 -13.48 3.72 -4.03
CA VAL A 228 -13.81 2.30 -4.25
C VAL A 228 -12.88 1.48 -3.37
N PRO A 229 -13.37 0.66 -2.42
CA PRO A 229 -12.49 -0.14 -1.57
C PRO A 229 -11.85 -1.29 -2.35
N SER A 230 -10.63 -1.67 -1.95
CA SER A 230 -9.87 -2.75 -2.53
C SER A 230 -8.93 -3.34 -1.48
N GLY A 231 -8.04 -4.25 -1.88
CA GLY A 231 -7.04 -4.85 -0.98
C GLY A 231 -6.07 -5.77 -1.69
N GLY A 232 -5.49 -6.70 -0.93
CA GLY A 232 -4.44 -7.61 -1.37
C GLY A 232 -3.25 -7.60 -0.41
N GLY A 233 -2.03 -7.81 -0.95
CA GLY A 233 -0.78 -7.77 -0.20
C GLY A 233 0.38 -7.21 -1.01
N ALA A 234 1.22 -6.41 -0.37
CA ALA A 234 2.43 -5.83 -0.94
C ALA A 234 3.59 -5.95 0.06
N SER A 235 4.71 -6.48 -0.39
CA SER A 235 5.91 -6.73 0.43
C SER A 235 7.15 -6.12 -0.21
N LEU A 236 8.00 -5.54 0.61
CA LEU A 236 9.32 -5.03 0.22
C LEU A 236 10.38 -5.59 1.19
N VAL A 237 11.55 -5.88 0.65
CA VAL A 237 12.75 -6.18 1.44
C VAL A 237 13.64 -4.95 1.42
N LEU A 238 13.80 -4.33 2.59
CA LEU A 238 14.73 -3.23 2.81
C LEU A 238 16.00 -3.73 3.51
N GLU A 239 17.15 -3.28 3.01
CA GLU A 239 18.44 -3.62 3.60
C GLU A 239 19.33 -2.39 3.77
N SER A 240 20.27 -2.45 4.72
CA SER A 240 21.40 -1.53 4.68
C SER A 240 22.20 -1.78 3.38
N TYR A 241 22.68 -0.72 2.76
CA TYR A 241 23.50 -0.81 1.54
C TYR A 241 24.70 -1.78 1.76
N GLU A 242 25.33 -1.68 2.92
CA GLU A 242 26.47 -2.52 3.30
C GLU A 242 26.10 -4.02 3.37
N SER A 243 24.91 -4.34 3.87
CA SER A 243 24.39 -5.72 3.90
C SER A 243 24.14 -6.25 2.49
N ALA A 244 23.43 -5.48 1.68
CA ALA A 244 23.09 -5.84 0.30
C ALA A 244 24.35 -6.08 -0.54
N VAL A 245 25.36 -5.19 -0.46
CA VAL A 245 26.62 -5.33 -1.19
C VAL A 245 27.42 -6.55 -0.70
N ARG A 246 27.52 -6.75 0.63
CA ARG A 246 28.28 -7.87 1.20
C ARG A 246 27.79 -9.24 0.72
N ARG A 247 26.48 -9.40 0.52
CA ARG A 247 25.87 -10.64 0.03
C ARG A 247 25.69 -10.71 -1.48
N GLY A 248 26.08 -9.65 -2.22
CA GLY A 248 25.93 -9.58 -3.68
C GLY A 248 24.48 -9.45 -4.16
N ALA A 249 23.61 -8.83 -3.36
CA ALA A 249 22.22 -8.62 -3.74
C ALA A 249 22.08 -7.65 -4.91
N THR A 250 21.10 -7.90 -5.78
CA THR A 250 20.66 -6.91 -6.76
C THR A 250 19.93 -5.78 -6.04
N ILE A 251 20.43 -4.57 -6.14
CA ILE A 251 19.78 -3.39 -5.56
C ILE A 251 18.83 -2.79 -6.61
N LEU A 252 17.56 -2.67 -6.26
CA LEU A 252 16.51 -2.18 -7.14
C LEU A 252 16.36 -0.66 -7.09
N ALA A 253 16.28 -0.13 -5.87
CA ALA A 253 16.08 1.28 -5.59
C ALA A 253 16.63 1.65 -4.21
N GLU A 254 16.59 2.92 -3.88
CA GLU A 254 16.99 3.46 -2.57
C GLU A 254 15.85 4.27 -1.97
N VAL A 255 15.53 4.04 -0.70
CA VAL A 255 14.65 4.92 0.07
C VAL A 255 15.51 6.06 0.58
N ILE A 256 15.26 7.27 0.10
CA ILE A 256 16.10 8.43 0.42
C ILE A 256 15.41 9.44 1.34
N GLY A 257 14.08 9.41 1.45
CA GLY A 257 13.35 10.32 2.30
C GLY A 257 12.07 9.72 2.86
N TYR A 258 11.79 10.05 4.12
CA TYR A 258 10.54 9.72 4.78
C TYR A 258 10.06 10.90 5.62
N GLY A 259 8.81 11.31 5.36
CA GLY A 259 8.14 12.34 6.11
C GLY A 259 6.84 11.83 6.71
N PHE A 260 6.51 12.34 7.88
CA PHE A 260 5.27 12.02 8.58
C PHE A 260 4.73 13.23 9.32
N SER A 261 3.42 13.24 9.53
CA SER A 261 2.75 14.28 10.33
C SER A 261 1.41 13.80 10.84
N SER A 262 0.81 14.54 11.75
CA SER A 262 -0.59 14.36 12.12
C SER A 262 -1.34 15.68 11.95
N ASN A 263 -2.58 15.63 11.45
CA ASN A 263 -3.40 16.84 11.35
C ASN A 263 -3.74 17.43 12.72
N GLY A 264 -4.02 16.56 13.70
CA GLY A 264 -4.39 16.96 15.07
C GLY A 264 -5.69 17.77 15.16
N ASP A 265 -6.58 17.62 14.16
CA ASP A 265 -7.76 18.46 13.98
C ASP A 265 -9.04 17.60 13.99
N HIS A 266 -9.44 17.03 12.87
CA HIS A 266 -10.68 16.27 12.75
C HIS A 266 -10.42 14.81 12.40
N ILE A 267 -11.25 13.89 12.91
CA ILE A 267 -11.02 12.44 12.73
C ILE A 267 -11.16 11.98 11.28
N SER A 268 -12.06 12.58 10.51
CA SER A 268 -12.36 12.14 9.13
C SER A 268 -12.26 13.25 8.08
N VAL A 269 -12.16 14.52 8.50
CA VAL A 269 -12.04 15.65 7.55
C VAL A 269 -10.55 15.98 7.36
N PRO A 270 -10.00 15.78 6.15
CA PRO A 270 -8.62 16.12 5.86
C PRO A 270 -8.42 17.63 5.79
N ASN A 271 -7.20 18.08 6.04
CA ASN A 271 -6.77 19.47 5.84
C ASN A 271 -5.54 19.53 4.90
N VAL A 272 -5.11 20.72 4.54
CA VAL A 272 -3.94 20.92 3.65
C VAL A 272 -2.63 20.85 4.44
N ASP A 273 -2.61 21.33 5.69
CA ASP A 273 -1.39 21.51 6.48
C ASP A 273 -0.68 20.19 6.83
N GLY A 274 -1.44 19.15 7.23
CA GLY A 274 -0.86 17.85 7.56
C GLY A 274 -0.10 17.23 6.39
N PRO A 275 -0.72 17.01 5.22
CA PRO A 275 -0.05 16.57 4.00
C PRO A 275 1.16 17.45 3.63
N ARG A 276 1.02 18.78 3.65
CA ARG A 276 2.10 19.71 3.35
C ARG A 276 3.33 19.50 4.25
N ARG A 277 3.12 19.31 5.55
CA ARG A 277 4.22 19.06 6.51
C ARG A 277 4.89 17.71 6.27
N SER A 278 4.11 16.66 5.93
CA SER A 278 4.66 15.34 5.59
C SER A 278 5.54 15.40 4.33
N LEU A 279 5.04 16.05 3.27
CA LEU A 279 5.79 16.29 2.03
C LEU A 279 7.11 17.03 2.31
N GLN A 280 7.04 18.17 3.03
CA GLN A 280 8.21 19.00 3.33
C GLN A 280 9.25 18.23 4.16
N MET A 281 8.79 17.41 5.13
CA MET A 281 9.68 16.58 5.95
C MET A 281 10.39 15.52 5.10
N ALA A 282 9.68 14.83 4.20
CA ALA A 282 10.28 13.84 3.31
C ALA A 282 11.33 14.45 2.37
N ILE A 283 11.04 15.62 1.80
CA ILE A 283 11.97 16.36 0.93
C ILE A 283 13.21 16.78 1.71
N ASN A 284 13.05 17.31 2.92
CA ASN A 284 14.16 17.71 3.77
C ASN A 284 15.03 16.51 4.19
N ASP A 285 14.41 15.35 4.49
CA ASP A 285 15.15 14.12 4.84
C ASP A 285 15.92 13.56 3.64
N ALA A 286 15.35 13.66 2.44
CA ALA A 286 16.00 13.24 1.20
C ALA A 286 17.18 14.14 0.81
N GLY A 287 17.15 15.43 1.18
CA GLY A 287 18.20 16.40 0.90
C GLY A 287 18.45 16.65 -0.58
N ILE A 288 17.42 16.51 -1.42
CA ILE A 288 17.48 16.72 -2.88
C ILE A 288 16.69 17.96 -3.30
N PRO A 289 17.04 18.60 -4.43
CA PRO A 289 16.22 19.63 -5.04
C PRO A 289 14.83 19.10 -5.45
N LEU A 290 13.82 19.96 -5.43
CA LEU A 290 12.45 19.57 -5.85
C LEU A 290 12.41 19.07 -7.29
N GLU A 291 13.26 19.62 -8.14
CA GLU A 291 13.37 19.30 -9.57
C GLU A 291 13.79 17.86 -9.84
N GLU A 292 14.42 17.20 -8.86
CA GLU A 292 14.77 15.77 -8.96
C GLU A 292 13.55 14.87 -8.74
N ILE A 293 12.45 15.35 -8.12
CA ILE A 293 11.21 14.60 -7.97
C ILE A 293 10.38 14.77 -9.23
N GLN A 294 10.37 13.75 -10.08
CA GLN A 294 9.79 13.82 -11.42
C GLN A 294 8.36 13.27 -11.47
N TYR A 295 8.00 12.42 -10.49
CA TYR A 295 6.69 11.77 -10.41
C TYR A 295 6.19 11.72 -8.96
N ILE A 296 4.89 11.92 -8.78
CA ILE A 296 4.18 11.75 -7.52
C ILE A 296 3.05 10.73 -7.70
N ASN A 297 3.10 9.64 -6.94
CA ASN A 297 1.93 8.78 -6.74
C ASN A 297 1.13 9.34 -5.56
N ALA A 298 0.03 10.00 -5.88
CA ALA A 298 -0.77 10.68 -4.89
C ALA A 298 -1.66 9.71 -4.10
N HIS A 299 -1.99 10.07 -2.89
CA HIS A 299 -2.97 9.34 -2.10
C HIS A 299 -4.35 9.36 -2.74
N ALA A 300 -4.77 10.49 -3.27
CA ALA A 300 -6.02 10.80 -3.94
C ALA A 300 -6.96 9.58 -4.15
N THR A 301 -7.95 9.47 -3.26
CA THR A 301 -8.85 8.32 -3.16
C THR A 301 -10.13 8.46 -3.98
N SER A 302 -10.22 9.48 -4.83
CA SER A 302 -11.47 9.85 -5.53
C SER A 302 -12.54 10.46 -4.61
N THR A 303 -12.12 11.00 -3.45
CA THR A 303 -13.05 11.69 -2.54
C THR A 303 -13.04 13.20 -2.77
N PRO A 304 -14.21 13.88 -2.72
CA PRO A 304 -14.30 15.29 -3.04
C PRO A 304 -13.33 16.17 -2.23
N VAL A 305 -13.25 15.99 -0.92
CA VAL A 305 -12.47 16.84 -0.01
C VAL A 305 -11.01 16.37 0.08
N GLY A 306 -10.78 15.05 0.08
CA GLY A 306 -9.43 14.47 0.20
C GLY A 306 -8.53 14.88 -0.94
N ASP A 307 -8.98 14.65 -2.16
CA ASP A 307 -8.22 14.95 -3.37
C ASP A 307 -7.98 16.46 -3.55
N LEU A 308 -8.99 17.30 -3.20
CA LEU A 308 -8.87 18.75 -3.24
C LEU A 308 -7.74 19.25 -2.33
N ASN A 309 -7.69 18.75 -1.07
CA ASN A 309 -6.69 19.18 -0.09
C ASN A 309 -5.30 18.67 -0.43
N GLU A 310 -5.18 17.45 -0.94
CA GLU A 310 -3.89 16.93 -1.42
C GLU A 310 -3.37 17.71 -2.62
N ALA A 311 -4.23 18.02 -3.59
CA ALA A 311 -3.84 18.83 -4.75
C ALA A 311 -3.32 20.21 -4.33
N LYS A 312 -3.98 20.87 -3.36
CA LYS A 312 -3.50 22.14 -2.79
C LYS A 312 -2.16 21.99 -2.09
N ALA A 313 -1.99 20.95 -1.27
CA ALA A 313 -0.74 20.68 -0.56
C ALA A 313 0.44 20.44 -1.54
N ILE A 314 0.23 19.66 -2.59
CA ILE A 314 1.24 19.44 -3.63
C ILE A 314 1.56 20.76 -4.36
N ALA A 315 0.55 21.52 -4.77
CA ALA A 315 0.76 22.80 -5.46
C ALA A 315 1.52 23.80 -4.59
N GLU A 316 1.23 23.89 -3.28
CA GLU A 316 1.94 24.77 -2.35
C GLU A 316 3.41 24.37 -2.16
N VAL A 317 3.70 23.06 -2.06
CA VAL A 317 5.07 22.57 -1.82
C VAL A 317 5.93 22.67 -3.08
N PHE A 318 5.39 22.31 -4.24
CA PHE A 318 6.16 22.25 -5.48
C PHE A 318 6.17 23.56 -6.27
N GLY A 319 5.24 24.47 -6.03
CA GLY A 319 5.21 25.79 -6.64
C GLY A 319 5.23 25.76 -8.17
N ASN A 320 6.30 26.28 -8.77
CA ASN A 320 6.47 26.31 -10.23
C ASN A 320 6.99 24.98 -10.81
N HIS A 321 7.58 24.11 -10.01
CA HIS A 321 7.94 22.77 -10.45
C HIS A 321 6.67 21.91 -10.52
N ARG A 322 6.45 21.27 -11.67
CA ARG A 322 5.24 20.47 -11.92
C ARG A 322 5.61 19.04 -12.30
N PRO A 323 5.93 18.19 -11.32
CA PRO A 323 6.11 16.75 -11.58
C PRO A 323 4.82 16.16 -12.14
N TYR A 324 4.92 15.02 -12.82
CA TYR A 324 3.72 14.26 -13.15
C TYR A 324 3.06 13.76 -11.86
N VAL A 325 1.73 13.88 -11.77
CA VAL A 325 0.96 13.43 -10.61
C VAL A 325 -0.13 12.47 -11.09
N THR A 326 -0.13 11.24 -10.60
CA THR A 326 -1.26 10.32 -10.78
C THR A 326 -1.60 9.63 -9.47
N SER A 327 -2.81 9.09 -9.38
CA SER A 327 -3.16 8.12 -8.35
C SER A 327 -3.44 6.78 -9.02
N THR A 328 -2.66 5.77 -8.70
CA THR A 328 -2.89 4.39 -9.17
C THR A 328 -4.21 3.81 -8.67
N LYS A 329 -4.83 4.44 -7.67
CA LYS A 329 -6.18 4.10 -7.20
C LYS A 329 -7.26 4.29 -8.27
N SER A 330 -6.97 5.03 -9.35
CA SER A 330 -7.83 5.08 -10.52
C SER A 330 -7.99 3.70 -11.19
N GLN A 331 -7.01 2.80 -11.02
CA GLN A 331 -7.02 1.43 -11.56
C GLN A 331 -7.37 0.39 -10.49
N THR A 332 -6.88 0.57 -9.26
CA THR A 332 -6.96 -0.43 -8.19
C THR A 332 -8.12 -0.20 -7.22
N GLY A 333 -8.70 0.99 -7.19
CA GLY A 333 -9.44 1.43 -6.01
C GLY A 333 -8.49 1.70 -4.85
N HIS A 334 -9.04 1.94 -3.67
CA HIS A 334 -8.29 2.20 -2.46
C HIS A 334 -7.98 0.90 -1.71
N GLU A 335 -6.74 0.46 -1.73
CA GLU A 335 -6.26 -0.77 -1.11
C GLU A 335 -6.04 -0.63 0.42
N MET A 336 -6.64 0.37 1.04
CA MET A 336 -6.66 0.62 2.49
C MET A 336 -5.26 0.54 3.14
N TRP A 337 -5.06 -0.41 4.05
CA TRP A 337 -3.81 -0.58 4.81
C TRP A 337 -2.63 -1.01 3.95
N MET A 338 -2.88 -1.61 2.80
CA MET A 338 -1.89 -2.02 1.82
C MET A 338 -1.38 -0.85 0.97
N ALA A 339 -2.22 0.14 0.70
CA ALA A 339 -2.06 1.14 -0.36
C ALA A 339 -0.65 1.77 -0.43
N GLY A 340 -0.12 2.22 0.72
CA GLY A 340 1.20 2.87 0.72
C GLY A 340 2.36 1.95 0.32
N ALA A 341 2.23 0.64 0.48
CA ALA A 341 3.24 -0.32 0.05
C ALA A 341 3.07 -0.69 -1.44
N SER A 342 1.84 -0.94 -1.88
CA SER A 342 1.55 -1.23 -3.29
C SER A 342 1.93 -0.08 -4.20
N GLU A 343 1.65 1.16 -3.80
CA GLU A 343 1.95 2.37 -4.57
C GLU A 343 3.46 2.60 -4.76
N VAL A 344 4.29 2.24 -3.79
CA VAL A 344 5.75 2.21 -3.97
C VAL A 344 6.14 1.20 -5.03
N ILE A 345 5.56 -0.01 -5.01
CA ILE A 345 5.84 -1.05 -6.01
C ILE A 345 5.33 -0.62 -7.39
N TYR A 346 4.12 -0.07 -7.50
CA TYR A 346 3.57 0.44 -8.76
C TYR A 346 4.47 1.52 -9.36
N SER A 347 4.89 2.48 -8.55
CA SER A 347 5.76 3.57 -8.97
C SER A 347 7.13 3.07 -9.40
N PHE A 348 7.70 2.08 -8.68
CA PHE A 348 8.95 1.44 -9.07
C PHE A 348 8.83 0.70 -10.41
N LEU A 349 7.75 -0.05 -10.62
CA LEU A 349 7.52 -0.76 -11.89
C LEU A 349 7.42 0.22 -13.06
N MET A 350 6.75 1.35 -12.86
CA MET A 350 6.70 2.42 -13.87
C MET A 350 8.08 3.03 -14.11
N MET A 351 8.81 3.37 -13.07
CA MET A 351 10.18 3.93 -13.13
C MET A 351 11.15 2.99 -13.85
N ASN A 352 11.09 1.71 -13.52
CA ASN A 352 12.01 0.72 -14.10
C ASN A 352 11.71 0.39 -15.57
N ASN A 353 10.51 0.69 -16.05
CA ASN A 353 10.05 0.39 -17.41
C ASN A 353 9.79 1.65 -18.26
N GLY A 354 10.16 2.84 -17.79
CA GLY A 354 10.13 4.08 -18.57
C GLY A 354 8.73 4.57 -18.96
N PHE A 355 7.75 4.45 -18.07
CA PHE A 355 6.41 4.98 -18.31
C PHE A 355 5.74 5.48 -17.04
N ILE A 356 4.72 6.32 -17.19
CA ILE A 356 3.79 6.72 -16.15
C ILE A 356 2.39 6.26 -16.57
N ALA A 357 1.73 5.48 -15.73
CA ALA A 357 0.37 5.01 -15.96
C ALA A 357 -0.63 6.18 -15.99
N PRO A 358 -1.71 6.08 -16.77
CA PRO A 358 -2.72 7.14 -16.80
C PRO A 358 -3.42 7.27 -15.44
N ASN A 359 -3.79 8.49 -15.09
CA ASN A 359 -4.82 8.72 -14.08
C ASN A 359 -6.18 8.48 -14.75
N LEU A 360 -6.70 7.24 -14.62
CA LEU A 360 -7.93 6.87 -15.30
C LEU A 360 -9.10 7.75 -14.86
N ASN A 361 -10.03 7.99 -15.79
CA ASN A 361 -11.27 8.72 -15.56
C ASN A 361 -11.08 10.20 -15.15
N PHE A 362 -9.88 10.76 -15.34
CA PHE A 362 -9.65 12.18 -15.19
C PHE A 362 -10.05 12.90 -16.48
N GLU A 363 -11.23 13.48 -16.50
CA GLU A 363 -11.86 14.11 -17.67
C GLU A 363 -11.96 15.64 -17.51
N GLU A 364 -12.34 16.11 -16.31
CA GLU A 364 -12.52 17.53 -16.00
C GLU A 364 -11.80 17.88 -14.68
N PRO A 365 -10.80 18.79 -14.70
CA PRO A 365 -10.16 19.26 -13.49
C PRO A 365 -11.10 20.15 -12.66
N ASP A 366 -10.95 20.11 -11.34
CA ASP A 366 -11.43 21.15 -10.46
C ASP A 366 -10.40 22.28 -10.26
N GLU A 367 -10.69 23.27 -9.42
CA GLU A 367 -9.82 24.43 -9.17
C GLU A 367 -8.42 24.06 -8.65
N ALA A 368 -8.29 22.99 -7.88
CA ALA A 368 -7.04 22.56 -7.29
C ALA A 368 -6.27 21.58 -8.20
N SER A 369 -6.96 20.61 -8.78
CA SER A 369 -6.34 19.64 -9.69
C SER A 369 -5.85 20.28 -10.98
N ALA A 370 -6.45 21.41 -11.42
CA ALA A 370 -5.95 22.23 -12.52
C ALA A 370 -4.55 22.83 -12.29
N LEU A 371 -4.08 22.89 -11.04
CA LEU A 371 -2.74 23.32 -10.70
C LEU A 371 -1.67 22.26 -10.92
N LEU A 372 -2.07 20.98 -11.06
CA LEU A 372 -1.18 19.83 -11.16
C LEU A 372 -1.00 19.38 -12.62
N ASN A 373 0.05 18.60 -12.87
CA ASN A 373 0.30 17.97 -14.17
C ASN A 373 -0.20 16.51 -14.13
N ILE A 374 -1.49 16.32 -14.37
CA ILE A 374 -2.18 15.02 -14.27
C ILE A 374 -2.41 14.45 -15.67
N PRO A 375 -1.68 13.39 -16.07
CA PRO A 375 -1.89 12.75 -17.37
C PRO A 375 -3.10 11.81 -17.35
N SER A 376 -4.07 12.03 -18.24
CA SER A 376 -5.20 11.11 -18.49
C SER A 376 -4.85 9.96 -19.45
N ARG A 377 -3.62 9.97 -20.01
CA ARG A 377 -3.10 8.92 -20.89
C ARG A 377 -1.72 8.52 -20.40
N ARG A 378 -1.31 7.29 -20.72
CA ARG A 378 0.05 6.83 -20.43
C ARG A 378 1.09 7.77 -21.07
N ILE A 379 2.10 8.10 -20.28
CA ILE A 379 3.27 8.88 -20.73
C ILE A 379 4.47 7.93 -20.81
N GLU A 380 5.15 7.88 -21.93
CA GLU A 380 6.44 7.21 -22.07
C GLU A 380 7.53 8.20 -21.71
N THR A 381 8.17 7.99 -20.57
CA THR A 381 9.21 8.88 -20.03
C THR A 381 10.06 8.16 -19.01
N GLU A 382 11.36 8.43 -19.05
CA GLU A 382 12.27 8.00 -17.99
C GLU A 382 12.17 8.96 -16.81
N PHE A 383 12.22 8.41 -15.62
CA PHE A 383 12.36 9.16 -14.37
C PHE A 383 13.13 8.33 -13.35
N ASP A 384 13.86 9.00 -12.47
CA ASP A 384 14.76 8.36 -11.52
C ASP A 384 14.29 8.51 -10.06
N THR A 385 13.40 9.45 -9.79
CA THR A 385 12.94 9.74 -8.43
C THR A 385 11.43 9.98 -8.42
N PHE A 386 10.76 9.30 -7.50
CA PHE A 386 9.33 9.51 -7.24
C PHE A 386 9.05 9.73 -5.76
N LEU A 387 7.92 10.37 -5.51
CA LEU A 387 7.34 10.56 -4.20
C LEU A 387 6.01 9.80 -4.13
N SER A 388 5.75 9.08 -3.03
CA SER A 388 4.50 8.37 -2.78
C SER A 388 3.86 8.88 -1.50
N ASN A 389 2.59 9.30 -1.58
CA ASN A 389 1.81 9.85 -0.48
C ASN A 389 0.79 8.85 0.05
N SER A 390 0.61 8.83 1.35
CA SER A 390 -0.47 8.11 2.02
C SER A 390 -1.02 8.92 3.18
N PHE A 391 -2.31 9.27 3.12
CA PHE A 391 -2.99 10.12 4.12
C PHE A 391 -4.20 9.37 4.67
N GLY A 392 -4.19 9.09 5.98
CA GLY A 392 -5.19 8.25 6.63
C GLY A 392 -6.19 9.02 7.47
N PHE A 393 -7.32 8.39 7.76
CA PHE A 393 -8.25 8.88 8.80
C PHE A 393 -7.51 9.06 10.13
N GLY A 394 -8.00 9.98 10.97
CA GLY A 394 -7.27 10.45 12.14
C GLY A 394 -6.17 11.45 11.80
N GLY A 395 -5.97 11.75 10.50
CA GLY A 395 -5.01 12.74 10.03
C GLY A 395 -3.55 12.25 10.06
N THR A 396 -3.32 10.95 10.04
CA THR A 396 -1.97 10.40 9.90
C THR A 396 -1.50 10.49 8.46
N ASN A 397 -0.36 11.13 8.24
CA ASN A 397 0.20 11.41 6.92
C ASN A 397 1.60 10.81 6.78
N SER A 398 1.86 10.21 5.64
CA SER A 398 3.16 9.63 5.27
C SER A 398 3.52 10.02 3.85
N SER A 399 4.78 10.40 3.63
CA SER A 399 5.36 10.66 2.32
C SER A 399 6.71 9.97 2.23
N LEU A 400 6.91 9.18 1.19
CA LEU A 400 8.14 8.43 0.91
C LEU A 400 8.78 8.94 -0.37
N ILE A 401 10.11 9.09 -0.40
CA ILE A 401 10.87 9.41 -1.61
C ILE A 401 11.79 8.25 -1.93
N ILE A 402 11.61 7.71 -3.12
CA ILE A 402 12.35 6.57 -3.65
C ILE A 402 13.11 7.02 -4.88
N ARG A 403 14.38 6.58 -4.98
CA ARG A 403 15.26 6.89 -6.11
C ARG A 403 15.79 5.60 -6.73
N LYS A 404 15.89 5.58 -8.05
CA LYS A 404 16.54 4.52 -8.81
C LYS A 404 17.97 4.34 -8.32
N PHE A 405 18.36 3.11 -8.04
CA PHE A 405 19.73 2.86 -7.61
C PHE A 405 20.71 3.13 -8.76
N LYS A 406 21.75 3.90 -8.46
CA LYS A 406 22.89 4.13 -9.35
C LYS A 406 24.14 3.69 -8.62
N GLU A 407 24.88 2.77 -9.20
CA GLU A 407 26.23 2.47 -8.71
C GLU A 407 27.06 3.76 -8.80
N ASN A 408 27.66 4.16 -7.70
CA ASN A 408 28.60 5.26 -7.73
C ASN A 408 29.83 4.76 -8.53
N ASN A 409 30.07 5.39 -9.67
CA ASN A 409 31.31 5.22 -10.45
C ASN A 409 32.52 5.71 -9.63
#